data_e04b0535b57a692aa8469b3a29f901d3
#
_entry.id   e04b0535b57a692aa8469b3a29f901d3
#
_cell.length_a   1.000
_cell.length_b   1.000
_cell.length_c   1.000
_cell.angle_alpha   90.00
_cell.angle_beta   90.00
_cell.angle_gamma   90.00
#
_symmetry.space_group_name_H-M   'P 1'
#
loop_
_entity.id
_entity.type
_entity.pdbx_description
1 polymer ?
#
loop_
_entity_poly.entity_id
_entity_poly.type
_entity_poly.pdbx_seq_one_letter_code
_entity_poly.pdbx_strand_id
1 'polypeptide(L)'
;MEKTEKIWNRRFILLFITNLLVLAAFYASIPIIPIYCGEIGITGSKIGIVLTAMSVATILFRPVAGYLLDNFNRYRVYLLFLALFCLSFPAFIAFPLFGALIVIRLYMGAVYSVCGSATMTLAGDVLPREKITEGISRFAFTVSIGMALGPYVGLQVQNNMSSKASFLTIFGITVAALICVSCCRIRYPKVERKKFSIRDSIYGPALPFMFNMMFLMIPYGAVIAYSSILAQEKELTTFLPYFYICLVVGMLASKLSTQKLIDAGKHRALVYLSLVILVATMVSYLFLSTGVHLLLAGVFFGVGYGILQPLFQSFVTGTTPGPKRGVANATYMLSYDVGIGIGSLLMGCLQESIGLSVGFALTAIAYVIGGIIYTTYVDRYYRKLRMEPGTAGGQS
;
A
#
# COMPACT_ATOMS: atom_id res chain seq x y z
N MET A 1 -17.61 10.67 38.27
CA MET A 1 -16.45 11.03 37.44
C MET A 1 -16.21 9.88 36.48
N GLU A 2 -16.72 9.98 35.24
CA GLU A 2 -16.40 9.02 34.16
C GLU A 2 -14.90 9.07 33.89
N LYS A 3 -14.22 7.95 34.06
CA LYS A 3 -12.83 7.80 33.60
C LYS A 3 -12.81 8.01 32.10
N THR A 4 -12.37 9.18 31.65
CA THR A 4 -12.11 9.47 30.24
C THR A 4 -11.12 8.40 29.74
N GLU A 5 -11.64 7.38 29.07
CA GLU A 5 -10.80 6.29 28.54
C GLU A 5 -9.80 6.88 27.55
N LYS A 6 -8.52 6.57 27.79
CA LYS A 6 -7.40 7.11 27.01
C LYS A 6 -7.29 6.36 25.68
N ILE A 7 -7.06 7.07 24.57
CA ILE A 7 -6.71 6.45 23.26
C ILE A 7 -5.54 5.50 23.42
N TRP A 8 -4.47 5.96 24.09
CA TRP A 8 -3.26 5.18 24.37
C TRP A 8 -3.45 4.18 25.50
N ASN A 9 -4.43 3.27 25.36
CA ASN A 9 -4.53 2.12 26.25
C ASN A 9 -3.54 1.01 25.83
N ARG A 10 -3.21 0.10 26.75
CA ARG A 10 -2.23 -0.97 26.52
C ARG A 10 -2.53 -1.79 25.25
N ARG A 11 -3.80 -2.08 24.95
CA ARG A 11 -4.18 -2.87 23.79
C ARG A 11 -3.94 -2.10 22.49
N PHE A 12 -4.27 -0.82 22.47
CA PHE A 12 -4.04 0.04 21.32
C PHE A 12 -2.53 0.20 21.04
N ILE A 13 -1.70 0.40 22.06
CA ILE A 13 -0.24 0.49 21.93
C ILE A 13 0.33 -0.81 21.35
N LEU A 14 -0.08 -1.97 21.87
CA LEU A 14 0.37 -3.26 21.36
C LEU A 14 -0.04 -3.46 19.90
N LEU A 15 -1.27 -3.11 19.51
CA LEU A 15 -1.72 -3.17 18.13
C LEU A 15 -0.97 -2.18 17.24
N PHE A 16 -0.69 -0.98 17.73
CA PHE A 16 0.08 0.04 17.02
C PHE A 16 1.50 -0.45 16.70
N ILE A 17 2.20 -0.99 17.70
CA ILE A 17 3.53 -1.57 17.53
C ILE A 17 3.48 -2.78 16.60
N THR A 18 2.52 -3.67 16.78
CA THR A 18 2.33 -4.85 15.91
C THR A 18 2.14 -4.42 14.45
N ASN A 19 1.24 -3.47 14.19
CA ASN A 19 0.97 -3.00 12.84
C ASN A 19 2.20 -2.32 12.21
N LEU A 20 2.93 -1.53 13.00
CA LEU A 20 4.19 -0.93 12.57
C LEU A 20 5.21 -1.99 12.14
N LEU A 21 5.40 -3.03 12.95
CA LEU A 21 6.35 -4.12 12.64
C LEU A 21 5.91 -4.92 11.41
N VAL A 22 4.62 -5.25 11.29
CA VAL A 22 4.07 -5.96 10.12
C VAL A 22 4.24 -5.14 8.84
N LEU A 23 3.95 -3.84 8.89
CA LEU A 23 4.12 -2.94 7.75
C LEU A 23 5.60 -2.74 7.40
N ALA A 24 6.47 -2.58 8.41
CA ALA A 24 7.90 -2.51 8.18
C ALA A 24 8.42 -3.78 7.50
N ALA A 25 8.02 -4.96 7.95
CA ALA A 25 8.37 -6.23 7.33
C ALA A 25 7.85 -6.35 5.90
N PHE A 26 6.59 -5.97 5.67
CA PHE A 26 5.98 -5.96 4.34
C PHE A 26 6.74 -5.03 3.38
N TYR A 27 6.92 -3.77 3.75
CA TYR A 27 7.61 -2.79 2.91
C TYR A 27 9.10 -3.10 2.73
N ALA A 28 9.78 -3.70 3.73
CA ALA A 28 11.15 -4.18 3.60
C ALA A 28 11.29 -5.24 2.50
N SER A 29 10.32 -6.14 2.37
CA SER A 29 10.37 -7.22 1.39
C SER A 29 10.28 -6.74 -0.07
N ILE A 30 9.66 -5.57 -0.30
CA ILE A 30 9.38 -5.07 -1.65
C ILE A 30 10.66 -4.86 -2.48
N PRO A 31 11.65 -4.07 -2.03
CA PRO A 31 12.88 -3.86 -2.80
C PRO A 31 13.85 -5.05 -2.75
N ILE A 32 13.76 -5.93 -1.76
CA ILE A 32 14.68 -7.06 -1.60
C ILE A 32 14.33 -8.20 -2.56
N ILE A 33 13.05 -8.47 -2.79
CA ILE A 33 12.62 -9.58 -3.65
C ILE A 33 13.16 -9.47 -5.08
N PRO A 34 13.09 -8.32 -5.79
CA PRO A 34 13.67 -8.21 -7.12
C PRO A 34 15.20 -8.35 -7.11
N ILE A 35 15.90 -7.83 -6.09
CA ILE A 35 17.35 -8.03 -5.92
C ILE A 35 17.65 -9.54 -5.79
N TYR A 36 16.93 -10.21 -4.90
CA TYR A 36 17.08 -11.65 -4.69
C TYR A 36 16.77 -12.48 -5.94
N CYS A 37 15.75 -12.10 -6.71
CA CYS A 37 15.47 -12.73 -7.99
C CYS A 37 16.68 -12.63 -8.93
N GLY A 38 17.32 -11.48 -9.02
CA GLY A 38 18.54 -11.27 -9.80
C GLY A 38 19.70 -12.14 -9.32
N GLU A 39 19.91 -12.24 -8.00
CA GLU A 39 20.96 -13.09 -7.41
C GLU A 39 20.83 -14.58 -7.77
N ILE A 40 19.60 -15.07 -7.95
CA ILE A 40 19.32 -16.47 -8.32
C ILE A 40 19.09 -16.67 -9.82
N GLY A 41 19.44 -15.67 -10.65
CA GLY A 41 19.39 -15.74 -12.11
C GLY A 41 18.00 -15.52 -12.72
N ILE A 42 17.03 -14.99 -11.97
CA ILE A 42 15.72 -14.60 -12.47
C ILE A 42 15.78 -13.12 -12.87
N THR A 43 15.54 -12.82 -14.14
CA THR A 43 15.66 -11.46 -14.69
C THR A 43 14.43 -11.05 -15.49
N GLY A 44 14.34 -9.78 -15.86
CA GLY A 44 13.37 -9.23 -16.78
C GLY A 44 11.90 -9.45 -16.39
N SER A 45 11.10 -9.88 -17.34
CA SER A 45 9.66 -10.12 -17.19
C SER A 45 9.31 -11.14 -16.10
N LYS A 46 10.20 -12.11 -15.83
CA LYS A 46 10.01 -13.10 -14.76
C LYS A 46 9.98 -12.44 -13.38
N ILE A 47 10.77 -11.39 -13.13
CA ILE A 47 10.68 -10.60 -11.89
C ILE A 47 9.31 -9.96 -11.78
N GLY A 48 8.84 -9.33 -12.88
CA GLY A 48 7.50 -8.72 -12.93
C GLY A 48 6.39 -9.71 -12.58
N ILE A 49 6.47 -10.94 -13.09
CA ILE A 49 5.49 -12.02 -12.79
C ILE A 49 5.52 -12.36 -11.29
N VAL A 50 6.71 -12.56 -10.71
CA VAL A 50 6.85 -12.84 -9.26
C VAL A 50 6.25 -11.71 -8.42
N LEU A 51 6.50 -10.46 -8.78
CA LEU A 51 5.97 -9.31 -8.04
C LEU A 51 4.46 -9.18 -8.17
N THR A 52 3.94 -9.33 -9.38
CA THR A 52 2.50 -9.22 -9.69
C THR A 52 1.68 -10.34 -9.04
N ALA A 53 2.25 -11.54 -8.87
CA ALA A 53 1.57 -12.67 -8.24
C ALA A 53 0.97 -12.32 -6.86
N MET A 54 1.66 -11.52 -6.07
CA MET A 54 1.15 -11.04 -4.79
C MET A 54 -0.09 -10.16 -4.95
N SER A 55 -0.08 -9.21 -5.88
CA SER A 55 -1.22 -8.32 -6.14
C SER A 55 -2.45 -9.12 -6.58
N VAL A 56 -2.27 -10.09 -7.48
CA VAL A 56 -3.35 -10.98 -7.92
C VAL A 56 -3.98 -11.73 -6.74
N ALA A 57 -3.16 -12.34 -5.89
CA ALA A 57 -3.67 -13.05 -4.72
C ALA A 57 -4.36 -12.10 -3.73
N THR A 58 -3.80 -10.92 -3.49
CA THR A 58 -4.38 -9.93 -2.58
C THR A 58 -5.78 -9.51 -3.06
N ILE A 59 -5.96 -9.25 -4.37
CA ILE A 59 -7.24 -8.88 -4.96
C ILE A 59 -8.26 -10.01 -4.78
N LEU A 60 -7.89 -11.23 -5.14
CA LEU A 60 -8.79 -12.41 -5.06
C LEU A 60 -9.19 -12.73 -3.62
N PHE A 61 -8.30 -12.55 -2.66
CA PHE A 61 -8.55 -12.89 -1.26
C PHE A 61 -9.17 -11.75 -0.44
N ARG A 62 -9.29 -10.50 -0.94
CA ARG A 62 -9.94 -9.40 -0.20
C ARG A 62 -11.38 -9.71 0.23
N PRO A 63 -12.27 -10.28 -0.62
CA PRO A 63 -13.62 -10.65 -0.18
C PRO A 63 -13.60 -11.73 0.91
N VAL A 64 -12.68 -12.70 0.78
CA VAL A 64 -12.49 -13.76 1.79
C VAL A 64 -12.01 -13.18 3.11
N ALA A 65 -11.08 -12.22 3.08
CA ALA A 65 -10.60 -11.52 4.26
C ALA A 65 -11.75 -10.81 5.00
N GLY A 66 -12.59 -10.07 4.27
CA GLY A 66 -13.78 -9.43 4.84
C GLY A 66 -14.72 -10.45 5.49
N TYR A 67 -15.04 -11.54 4.77
CA TYR A 67 -15.88 -12.61 5.30
C TYR A 67 -15.32 -13.24 6.57
N LEU A 68 -14.03 -13.55 6.61
CA LEU A 68 -13.38 -14.11 7.79
C LEU A 68 -13.45 -13.18 8.99
N LEU A 69 -13.20 -11.89 8.79
CA LEU A 69 -13.22 -10.89 9.86
C LEU A 69 -14.63 -10.57 10.37
N ASP A 70 -15.65 -10.74 9.53
CA ASP A 70 -17.03 -10.48 9.91
C ASP A 70 -17.72 -11.70 10.56
N ASN A 71 -17.27 -12.94 10.28
CA ASN A 71 -17.92 -14.16 10.72
C ASN A 71 -17.17 -14.94 11.80
N PHE A 72 -15.91 -14.61 12.04
CA PHE A 72 -15.07 -15.29 13.02
C PHE A 72 -14.47 -14.30 14.04
N ASN A 73 -13.84 -14.83 15.08
CA ASN A 73 -13.13 -14.02 16.04
C ASN A 73 -11.93 -13.33 15.37
N ARG A 74 -12.05 -12.03 15.09
CA ARG A 74 -11.05 -11.20 14.38
C ARG A 74 -9.65 -11.32 14.95
N TYR A 75 -9.54 -11.38 16.29
CA TYR A 75 -8.26 -11.51 16.95
C TYR A 75 -7.59 -12.87 16.68
N ARG A 76 -8.37 -13.96 16.74
CA ARG A 76 -7.84 -15.31 16.43
C ARG A 76 -7.49 -15.45 14.94
N VAL A 77 -8.33 -14.92 14.06
CA VAL A 77 -8.05 -14.86 12.62
C VAL A 77 -6.75 -14.10 12.37
N TYR A 78 -6.59 -12.93 12.98
CA TYR A 78 -5.38 -12.14 12.84
C TYR A 78 -4.13 -12.87 13.33
N LEU A 79 -4.17 -13.49 14.51
CA LEU A 79 -3.05 -14.29 15.03
C LEU A 79 -2.65 -15.43 14.08
N LEU A 80 -3.64 -16.18 13.58
CA LEU A 80 -3.38 -17.27 12.64
C LEU A 80 -2.72 -16.76 11.36
N PHE A 81 -3.32 -15.74 10.73
CA PHE A 81 -2.82 -15.23 9.46
C PHE A 81 -1.48 -14.49 9.61
N LEU A 82 -1.22 -13.85 10.76
CA LEU A 82 0.09 -13.28 11.04
C LEU A 82 1.17 -14.38 11.23
N ALA A 83 0.85 -15.46 11.91
CA ALA A 83 1.75 -16.61 12.01
C ALA A 83 2.05 -17.22 10.62
N LEU A 84 1.03 -17.35 9.77
CA LEU A 84 1.20 -17.79 8.38
C LEU A 84 2.04 -16.78 7.58
N PHE A 85 1.85 -15.46 7.78
CA PHE A 85 2.65 -14.43 7.12
C PHE A 85 4.13 -14.50 7.50
N CYS A 86 4.46 -14.80 8.76
CA CYS A 86 5.84 -15.03 9.19
C CYS A 86 6.53 -16.11 8.35
N LEU A 87 5.84 -17.20 8.02
CA LEU A 87 6.41 -18.33 7.28
C LEU A 87 6.76 -17.98 5.83
N SER A 88 6.24 -16.89 5.28
CA SER A 88 6.55 -16.45 3.92
C SER A 88 8.04 -16.15 3.74
N PHE A 89 8.70 -15.58 4.73
CA PHE A 89 10.08 -15.09 4.59
C PHE A 89 11.13 -16.20 4.59
N PRO A 90 11.11 -17.18 5.50
CA PRO A 90 12.02 -18.33 5.39
C PRO A 90 11.75 -19.20 4.15
N ALA A 91 10.50 -19.20 3.64
CA ALA A 91 10.17 -19.94 2.42
C ALA A 91 10.92 -19.39 1.18
N PHE A 92 11.17 -18.06 1.08
CA PHE A 92 12.02 -17.51 0.01
C PHE A 92 13.42 -18.08 0.02
N ILE A 93 13.99 -18.33 1.20
CA ILE A 93 15.34 -18.90 1.35
C ILE A 93 15.35 -20.39 1.04
N ALA A 94 14.31 -21.11 1.47
CA ALA A 94 14.21 -22.56 1.34
C ALA A 94 13.96 -23.01 -0.10
N PHE A 95 13.25 -22.21 -0.91
CA PHE A 95 12.82 -22.58 -2.24
C PHE A 95 13.20 -21.53 -3.29
N PRO A 96 14.50 -21.43 -3.67
CA PRO A 96 15.01 -20.41 -4.60
C PRO A 96 14.76 -20.76 -6.07
N LEU A 97 13.52 -21.10 -6.41
CA LEU A 97 13.10 -21.50 -7.75
C LEU A 97 11.99 -20.57 -8.26
N PHE A 98 12.01 -20.19 -9.54
CA PHE A 98 11.05 -19.28 -10.13
C PHE A 98 9.59 -19.65 -9.82
N GLY A 99 9.19 -20.90 -10.08
CA GLY A 99 7.83 -21.37 -9.80
C GLY A 99 7.47 -21.33 -8.31
N ALA A 100 8.43 -21.68 -7.43
CA ALA A 100 8.23 -21.61 -5.99
C ALA A 100 8.04 -20.16 -5.51
N LEU A 101 8.81 -19.22 -6.04
CA LEU A 101 8.66 -17.79 -5.69
C LEU A 101 7.28 -17.25 -6.08
N ILE A 102 6.72 -17.68 -7.22
CA ILE A 102 5.34 -17.32 -7.60
C ILE A 102 4.34 -17.85 -6.56
N VAL A 103 4.47 -19.13 -6.17
CA VAL A 103 3.58 -19.74 -5.17
C VAL A 103 3.71 -19.03 -3.81
N ILE A 104 4.94 -18.74 -3.38
CA ILE A 104 5.19 -18.01 -2.13
C ILE A 104 4.57 -16.61 -2.19
N ARG A 105 4.65 -15.90 -3.31
CA ARG A 105 4.05 -14.58 -3.50
C ARG A 105 2.52 -14.62 -3.53
N LEU A 106 1.92 -15.63 -4.19
CA LEU A 106 0.47 -15.86 -4.13
C LEU A 106 0.03 -16.14 -2.69
N TYR A 107 0.71 -17.03 -1.99
CA TYR A 107 0.47 -17.31 -0.59
C TYR A 107 0.59 -16.05 0.27
N MET A 108 1.69 -15.31 0.13
CA MET A 108 1.95 -14.07 0.87
C MET A 108 0.84 -13.04 0.65
N GLY A 109 0.37 -12.85 -0.60
CA GLY A 109 -0.70 -11.93 -0.95
C GLY A 109 -2.04 -12.32 -0.31
N ALA A 110 -2.40 -13.61 -0.37
CA ALA A 110 -3.61 -14.13 0.25
C ALA A 110 -3.61 -13.90 1.77
N VAL A 111 -2.51 -14.23 2.43
CA VAL A 111 -2.36 -14.09 3.88
C VAL A 111 -2.32 -12.62 4.29
N TYR A 112 -1.56 -11.78 3.57
CA TYR A 112 -1.43 -10.36 3.87
C TYR A 112 -2.75 -9.59 3.68
N SER A 113 -3.62 -9.99 2.73
CA SER A 113 -4.92 -9.36 2.55
C SER A 113 -5.78 -9.43 3.82
N VAL A 114 -5.68 -10.53 4.57
CA VAL A 114 -6.36 -10.72 5.86
C VAL A 114 -5.68 -9.91 6.96
N CYS A 115 -4.34 -9.98 7.06
CA CYS A 115 -3.59 -9.23 8.07
C CYS A 115 -3.82 -7.72 7.97
N GLY A 116 -3.69 -7.15 6.76
CA GLY A 116 -3.85 -5.72 6.52
C GLY A 116 -5.26 -5.21 6.83
N SER A 117 -6.29 -6.03 6.52
CA SER A 117 -7.68 -5.68 6.84
C SER A 117 -7.98 -5.81 8.33
N ALA A 118 -7.39 -6.79 9.01
CA ALA A 118 -7.64 -7.09 10.41
C ALA A 118 -7.10 -6.01 11.35
N THR A 119 -5.92 -5.44 11.09
CA THR A 119 -5.27 -4.50 12.01
C THR A 119 -6.06 -3.22 12.22
N MET A 120 -6.57 -2.61 11.15
CA MET A 120 -7.42 -1.41 11.25
C MET A 120 -8.72 -1.69 12.01
N THR A 121 -9.34 -2.85 11.74
CA THR A 121 -10.59 -3.24 12.39
C THR A 121 -10.37 -3.48 13.89
N LEU A 122 -9.31 -4.22 14.26
CA LEU A 122 -8.95 -4.47 15.66
C LEU A 122 -8.57 -3.18 16.40
N ALA A 123 -7.90 -2.24 15.74
CA ALA A 123 -7.61 -0.93 16.31
C ALA A 123 -8.88 -0.17 16.67
N GLY A 124 -9.90 -0.20 15.78
CA GLY A 124 -11.21 0.38 16.05
C GLY A 124 -11.95 -0.29 17.21
N ASP A 125 -11.84 -1.64 17.32
CA ASP A 125 -12.51 -2.42 18.37
C ASP A 125 -11.98 -2.15 19.79
N VAL A 126 -10.75 -1.66 19.94
CA VAL A 126 -10.12 -1.37 21.26
C VAL A 126 -10.20 0.09 21.66
N LEU A 127 -10.73 0.96 20.79
CA LEU A 127 -10.88 2.39 21.04
C LEU A 127 -12.24 2.73 21.65
N PRO A 128 -12.31 3.77 22.52
CA PRO A 128 -13.58 4.34 22.95
C PRO A 128 -14.37 4.87 21.76
N ARG A 129 -15.68 4.66 21.72
CA ARG A 129 -16.56 5.04 20.60
C ARG A 129 -16.39 6.51 20.17
N GLU A 130 -16.24 7.42 21.14
CA GLU A 130 -16.08 8.84 20.93
C GLU A 130 -14.74 9.23 20.30
N LYS A 131 -13.71 8.37 20.45
CA LYS A 131 -12.33 8.64 20.02
C LYS A 131 -11.86 7.74 18.86
N ILE A 132 -12.78 6.98 18.23
CA ILE A 132 -12.43 6.07 17.13
C ILE A 132 -11.76 6.82 15.99
N THR A 133 -12.33 7.95 15.53
CA THR A 133 -11.80 8.72 14.39
C THR A 133 -10.40 9.25 14.69
N GLU A 134 -10.19 9.81 15.89
CA GLU A 134 -8.88 10.32 16.31
C GLU A 134 -7.86 9.18 16.45
N GLY A 135 -8.26 8.07 17.08
CA GLY A 135 -7.39 6.91 17.27
C GLY A 135 -6.98 6.25 15.94
N ILE A 136 -7.91 6.07 15.01
CA ILE A 136 -7.63 5.54 13.68
C ILE A 136 -6.70 6.48 12.89
N SER A 137 -6.89 7.80 12.98
CA SER A 137 -5.97 8.77 12.37
C SER A 137 -4.55 8.63 12.91
N ARG A 138 -4.40 8.46 14.22
CA ARG A 138 -3.09 8.19 14.84
C ARG A 138 -2.53 6.82 14.42
N PHE A 139 -3.38 5.80 14.32
CA PHE A 139 -2.97 4.47 13.88
C PHE A 139 -2.43 4.47 12.45
N ALA A 140 -2.96 5.33 11.58
CA ALA A 140 -2.50 5.46 10.19
C ALA A 140 -1.04 5.95 10.06
N PHE A 141 -0.45 6.57 11.09
CA PHE A 141 0.98 6.91 11.09
C PHE A 141 1.88 5.67 10.99
N THR A 142 1.42 4.50 11.46
CA THR A 142 2.18 3.25 11.32
C THR A 142 2.48 2.92 9.87
N VAL A 143 1.60 3.29 8.94
CA VAL A 143 1.79 3.07 7.49
C VAL A 143 2.98 3.90 7.00
N SER A 144 3.00 5.20 7.29
CA SER A 144 4.08 6.08 6.84
C SER A 144 5.42 5.70 7.46
N ILE A 145 5.44 5.38 8.77
CA ILE A 145 6.65 4.95 9.45
C ILE A 145 7.15 3.61 8.90
N GLY A 146 6.24 2.65 8.68
CA GLY A 146 6.57 1.34 8.11
C GLY A 146 7.12 1.44 6.67
N MET A 147 6.54 2.33 5.85
CA MET A 147 7.04 2.61 4.49
C MET A 147 8.45 3.21 4.46
N ALA A 148 8.83 4.00 5.48
CA ALA A 148 10.16 4.57 5.58
C ALA A 148 11.16 3.56 6.16
N LEU A 149 10.85 3.03 7.35
CA LEU A 149 11.78 2.19 8.11
C LEU A 149 11.94 0.78 7.53
N GLY A 150 10.88 0.22 6.95
CA GLY A 150 10.92 -1.13 6.41
C GLY A 150 12.00 -1.28 5.32
N PRO A 151 11.89 -0.59 4.18
CA PRO A 151 12.89 -0.66 3.13
C PRO A 151 14.28 -0.21 3.61
N TYR A 152 14.34 0.82 4.47
CA TYR A 152 15.62 1.27 5.03
C TYR A 152 16.34 0.15 5.76
N VAL A 153 15.69 -0.50 6.73
CA VAL A 153 16.29 -1.60 7.50
C VAL A 153 16.62 -2.79 6.59
N GLY A 154 15.67 -3.20 5.73
CA GLY A 154 15.86 -4.33 4.84
C GLY A 154 17.04 -4.15 3.88
N LEU A 155 17.14 -2.97 3.26
CA LEU A 155 18.23 -2.66 2.32
C LEU A 155 19.57 -2.43 3.01
N GLN A 156 19.60 -1.89 4.23
CA GLN A 156 20.85 -1.79 5.01
C GLN A 156 21.41 -3.19 5.32
N VAL A 157 20.55 -4.14 5.70
CA VAL A 157 20.99 -5.52 5.91
C VAL A 157 21.43 -6.15 4.58
N GLN A 158 20.68 -5.89 3.48
CA GLN A 158 21.01 -6.36 2.14
C GLN A 158 22.40 -5.88 1.70
N ASN A 159 22.67 -4.59 1.81
CA ASN A 159 23.91 -3.96 1.35
C ASN A 159 25.12 -4.39 2.18
N ASN A 160 24.94 -4.68 3.47
CA ASN A 160 26.04 -5.06 4.36
C ASN A 160 26.24 -6.57 4.54
N MET A 161 25.24 -7.38 4.18
CA MET A 161 25.27 -8.82 4.40
C MET A 161 24.79 -9.63 3.16
N SER A 162 23.47 -9.84 3.01
CA SER A 162 22.89 -10.58 1.89
C SER A 162 21.37 -10.51 1.89
N SER A 163 20.74 -10.91 0.75
CA SER A 163 19.27 -11.08 0.65
C SER A 163 18.74 -12.09 1.67
N LYS A 164 19.47 -13.19 1.91
CA LYS A 164 19.07 -14.21 2.90
C LYS A 164 19.05 -13.63 4.31
N ALA A 165 20.06 -12.82 4.68
CA ALA A 165 20.08 -12.12 5.98
C ALA A 165 18.92 -11.14 6.11
N SER A 166 18.56 -10.43 5.03
CA SER A 166 17.40 -9.54 5.01
C SER A 166 16.09 -10.30 5.25
N PHE A 167 15.87 -11.45 4.58
CA PHE A 167 14.69 -12.26 4.83
C PHE A 167 14.62 -12.80 6.27
N LEU A 168 15.76 -13.20 6.86
CA LEU A 168 15.81 -13.63 8.26
C LEU A 168 15.51 -12.46 9.23
N THR A 169 16.02 -11.26 8.92
CA THR A 169 15.71 -10.05 9.70
C THR A 169 14.21 -9.74 9.64
N ILE A 170 13.61 -9.79 8.44
CA ILE A 170 12.17 -9.58 8.24
C ILE A 170 11.36 -10.65 8.98
N PHE A 171 11.79 -11.91 8.94
CA PHE A 171 11.19 -12.98 9.71
C PHE A 171 11.24 -12.67 11.21
N GLY A 172 12.38 -12.25 11.76
CA GLY A 172 12.53 -11.83 13.16
C GLY A 172 11.58 -10.69 13.54
N ILE A 173 11.45 -9.67 12.67
CA ILE A 173 10.51 -8.55 12.86
C ILE A 173 9.06 -9.05 12.91
N THR A 174 8.67 -9.97 12.02
CA THR A 174 7.30 -10.51 12.00
C THR A 174 7.01 -11.42 13.18
N VAL A 175 8.00 -12.19 13.65
CA VAL A 175 7.90 -12.99 14.87
C VAL A 175 7.74 -12.06 16.09
N ALA A 176 8.50 -10.97 16.18
CA ALA A 176 8.34 -9.98 17.24
C ALA A 176 6.93 -9.35 17.21
N ALA A 177 6.38 -9.07 16.02
CA ALA A 177 5.00 -8.61 15.85
C ALA A 177 3.99 -9.64 16.35
N LEU A 178 4.20 -10.93 16.05
CA LEU A 178 3.34 -12.03 16.51
C LEU A 178 3.37 -12.17 18.03
N ILE A 179 4.54 -12.08 18.65
CA ILE A 179 4.69 -12.09 20.13
C ILE A 179 3.97 -10.87 20.72
N CYS A 180 4.17 -9.69 20.16
CA CYS A 180 3.56 -8.45 20.63
C CYS A 180 2.03 -8.54 20.64
N VAL A 181 1.41 -8.98 19.55
CA VAL A 181 -0.05 -9.10 19.47
C VAL A 181 -0.58 -10.23 20.34
N SER A 182 0.16 -11.31 20.55
CA SER A 182 -0.25 -12.41 21.44
C SER A 182 -0.45 -11.94 22.88
N CYS A 183 0.26 -10.89 23.30
CA CYS A 183 0.09 -10.24 24.59
C CYS A 183 -1.16 -9.35 24.70
N CYS A 184 -1.87 -9.11 23.59
CA CYS A 184 -2.96 -8.13 23.56
C CYS A 184 -4.28 -8.65 24.16
N ARG A 185 -4.52 -9.96 24.15
CA ARG A 185 -5.71 -10.65 24.71
C ARG A 185 -7.02 -9.88 24.55
N ILE A 186 -7.51 -9.75 23.30
CA ILE A 186 -8.79 -9.10 23.00
C ILE A 186 -9.92 -10.13 23.16
N ARG A 187 -10.88 -9.86 24.04
CA ARG A 187 -12.12 -10.64 24.12
C ARG A 187 -13.09 -10.14 23.06
N TYR A 188 -13.59 -11.04 22.24
CA TYR A 188 -14.54 -10.74 21.17
C TYR A 188 -15.91 -11.34 21.48
N PRO A 189 -17.01 -10.60 21.36
CA PRO A 189 -18.35 -11.16 21.51
C PRO A 189 -18.63 -12.16 20.37
N LYS A 190 -19.59 -13.06 20.61
CA LYS A 190 -20.07 -13.96 19.54
C LYS A 190 -20.64 -13.13 18.40
N VAL A 191 -20.19 -13.39 17.18
CA VAL A 191 -20.65 -12.71 15.96
C VAL A 191 -21.73 -13.56 15.31
N GLU A 192 -22.83 -12.93 14.90
CA GLU A 192 -23.82 -13.57 14.03
C GLU A 192 -23.22 -13.79 12.63
N ARG A 193 -23.26 -15.03 12.15
CA ARG A 193 -22.68 -15.39 10.86
C ARG A 193 -23.50 -14.86 9.70
N LYS A 194 -22.87 -14.12 8.81
CA LYS A 194 -23.45 -13.64 7.55
C LYS A 194 -23.06 -14.57 6.40
N LYS A 195 -23.93 -14.70 5.40
CA LYS A 195 -23.60 -15.43 4.17
C LYS A 195 -22.54 -14.71 3.39
N PHE A 196 -21.65 -15.46 2.74
CA PHE A 196 -20.62 -14.91 1.86
C PHE A 196 -21.27 -14.31 0.60
N SER A 197 -20.98 -13.04 0.30
CA SER A 197 -21.48 -12.35 -0.89
C SER A 197 -20.36 -11.49 -1.49
N ILE A 198 -19.93 -11.83 -2.70
CA ILE A 198 -18.93 -11.02 -3.44
C ILE A 198 -19.59 -9.72 -3.91
N ARG A 199 -20.87 -9.73 -4.26
CA ARG A 199 -21.59 -8.57 -4.75
C ARG A 199 -21.65 -7.42 -3.74
N ASP A 200 -21.74 -7.77 -2.45
CA ASP A 200 -21.75 -6.79 -1.36
C ASP A 200 -20.35 -6.24 -1.01
N SER A 201 -19.31 -6.81 -1.62
CA SER A 201 -17.90 -6.40 -1.42
C SER A 201 -17.47 -5.27 -2.35
N ILE A 202 -18.31 -4.88 -3.33
CA ILE A 202 -17.98 -3.81 -4.31
C ILE A 202 -19.06 -2.73 -4.24
N TYR A 203 -18.61 -1.49 -4.07
CA TYR A 203 -19.50 -0.32 -4.08
C TYR A 203 -19.43 0.39 -5.43
N GLY A 204 -20.45 0.23 -6.27
CA GLY A 204 -20.53 0.75 -7.64
C GLY A 204 -20.17 2.24 -7.79
N PRO A 205 -20.71 3.16 -6.96
CA PRO A 205 -20.37 4.58 -7.07
C PRO A 205 -18.90 4.92 -6.80
N ALA A 206 -18.10 4.03 -6.18
CA ALA A 206 -16.66 4.23 -6.00
C ALA A 206 -15.82 3.80 -7.23
N LEU A 207 -16.38 3.04 -8.17
CA LEU A 207 -15.67 2.51 -9.33
C LEU A 207 -14.98 3.58 -10.20
N PRO A 208 -15.59 4.74 -10.51
CA PRO A 208 -14.91 5.77 -11.30
C PRO A 208 -13.63 6.29 -10.63
N PHE A 209 -13.65 6.47 -9.31
CA PHE A 209 -12.48 6.87 -8.53
C PHE A 209 -11.43 5.75 -8.49
N MET A 210 -11.89 4.49 -8.34
CA MET A 210 -11.03 3.30 -8.37
C MET A 210 -10.31 3.18 -9.72
N PHE A 211 -11.02 3.24 -10.83
CA PHE A 211 -10.41 3.13 -12.16
C PHE A 211 -9.42 4.25 -12.44
N ASN A 212 -9.74 5.49 -12.08
CA ASN A 212 -8.80 6.60 -12.26
C ASN A 212 -7.53 6.39 -11.43
N MET A 213 -7.69 6.06 -10.13
CA MET A 213 -6.54 5.84 -9.25
C MET A 213 -5.71 4.62 -9.66
N MET A 214 -6.31 3.60 -10.28
CA MET A 214 -5.60 2.46 -10.84
C MET A 214 -4.54 2.91 -11.86
N PHE A 215 -4.87 3.78 -12.81
CA PHE A 215 -3.89 4.33 -13.75
C PHE A 215 -2.80 5.12 -13.05
N LEU A 216 -3.14 5.89 -12.03
CA LEU A 216 -2.17 6.66 -11.24
C LEU A 216 -1.26 5.76 -10.40
N MET A 217 -1.67 4.52 -10.08
CA MET A 217 -0.88 3.55 -9.34
C MET A 217 0.05 2.70 -10.21
N ILE A 218 -0.10 2.70 -11.54
CA ILE A 218 0.79 1.96 -12.44
C ILE A 218 2.26 2.42 -12.30
N PRO A 219 2.61 3.72 -12.43
CA PRO A 219 3.99 4.16 -12.24
C PRO A 219 4.48 3.97 -10.80
N TYR A 220 3.59 4.06 -9.80
CA TYR A 220 3.93 3.75 -8.42
C TYR A 220 4.41 2.31 -8.27
N GLY A 221 3.69 1.35 -8.88
CA GLY A 221 4.08 -0.04 -8.88
C GLY A 221 5.43 -0.28 -9.55
N ALA A 222 5.70 0.39 -10.68
CA ALA A 222 6.99 0.34 -11.37
C ALA A 222 8.13 0.84 -10.45
N VAL A 223 7.98 2.02 -9.85
CA VAL A 223 9.00 2.62 -8.97
C VAL A 223 9.28 1.73 -7.76
N ILE A 224 8.24 1.32 -7.02
CA ILE A 224 8.42 0.52 -5.82
C ILE A 224 9.06 -0.83 -6.12
N ALA A 225 8.73 -1.44 -7.27
CA ALA A 225 9.21 -2.75 -7.67
C ALA A 225 10.65 -2.73 -8.24
N TYR A 226 11.00 -1.71 -9.03
CA TYR A 226 12.21 -1.72 -9.83
C TYR A 226 13.25 -0.66 -9.46
N SER A 227 12.99 0.24 -8.51
CA SER A 227 13.98 1.21 -8.05
C SER A 227 15.24 0.54 -7.51
N SER A 228 15.11 -0.65 -6.93
CA SER A 228 16.25 -1.42 -6.41
C SER A 228 17.15 -1.94 -7.54
N ILE A 229 16.56 -2.44 -8.62
CA ILE A 229 17.32 -2.92 -9.79
C ILE A 229 17.96 -1.74 -10.52
N LEU A 230 17.22 -0.63 -10.69
CA LEU A 230 17.78 0.57 -11.31
C LEU A 230 18.96 1.13 -10.49
N ALA A 231 18.83 1.14 -9.16
CA ALA A 231 19.93 1.58 -8.29
C ALA A 231 21.16 0.66 -8.39
N GLN A 232 20.98 -0.65 -8.61
CA GLN A 232 22.09 -1.57 -8.90
C GLN A 232 22.74 -1.28 -10.26
N GLU A 233 21.94 -1.11 -11.33
CA GLU A 233 22.45 -0.79 -12.67
C GLU A 233 23.22 0.53 -12.72
N LYS A 234 22.86 1.49 -11.86
CA LYS A 234 23.48 2.83 -11.79
C LYS A 234 24.53 2.95 -10.68
N GLU A 235 24.87 1.87 -9.98
CA GLU A 235 25.79 1.84 -8.85
C GLU A 235 25.40 2.80 -7.70
N LEU A 236 24.09 2.99 -7.49
CA LEU A 236 23.49 3.89 -6.49
C LEU A 236 22.91 3.15 -5.28
N THR A 237 23.29 1.90 -5.05
CA THR A 237 22.73 1.03 -3.99
C THR A 237 22.85 1.62 -2.60
N THR A 238 23.91 2.36 -2.32
CA THR A 238 24.16 3.05 -1.03
C THR A 238 23.08 4.10 -0.74
N PHE A 239 22.53 4.76 -1.78
CA PHE A 239 21.52 5.80 -1.63
C PHE A 239 20.09 5.26 -1.58
N LEU A 240 19.87 4.04 -2.04
CA LEU A 240 18.54 3.43 -2.15
C LEU A 240 17.77 3.34 -0.81
N PRO A 241 18.37 2.98 0.34
CA PRO A 241 17.66 3.00 1.63
C PRO A 241 17.11 4.39 1.97
N TYR A 242 17.88 5.43 1.68
CA TYR A 242 17.50 6.83 1.95
C TYR A 242 16.44 7.35 0.97
N PHE A 243 16.36 6.79 -0.26
CA PHE A 243 15.30 7.10 -1.21
C PHE A 243 13.91 6.87 -0.62
N TYR A 244 13.67 5.74 0.09
CA TYR A 244 12.39 5.45 0.72
C TYR A 244 12.09 6.39 1.90
N ILE A 245 13.11 6.83 2.63
CA ILE A 245 12.94 7.86 3.67
C ILE A 245 12.52 9.19 3.01
N CYS A 246 13.23 9.63 1.97
CA CYS A 246 12.92 10.83 1.21
C CYS A 246 11.51 10.81 0.62
N LEU A 247 11.07 9.66 0.08
CA LEU A 247 9.72 9.44 -0.42
C LEU A 247 8.68 9.72 0.68
N VAL A 248 8.86 9.13 1.86
CA VAL A 248 7.92 9.32 2.98
C VAL A 248 7.96 10.75 3.52
N VAL A 249 9.14 11.37 3.59
CA VAL A 249 9.27 12.79 3.96
C VAL A 249 8.48 13.68 2.99
N GLY A 250 8.62 13.45 1.68
CA GLY A 250 7.83 14.15 0.66
C GLY A 250 6.33 13.94 0.83
N MET A 251 5.90 12.70 1.08
CA MET A 251 4.47 12.38 1.33
C MET A 251 3.92 13.09 2.57
N LEU A 252 4.66 13.11 3.67
CA LEU A 252 4.21 13.75 4.91
C LEU A 252 4.19 15.27 4.77
N ALA A 253 5.24 15.85 4.20
CA ALA A 253 5.32 17.30 3.96
C ALA A 253 4.16 17.79 3.10
N SER A 254 3.85 17.08 2.02
CA SER A 254 2.73 17.45 1.13
C SER A 254 1.37 17.28 1.80
N LYS A 255 1.14 16.20 2.57
CA LYS A 255 -0.11 16.02 3.33
C LYS A 255 -0.37 17.18 4.29
N LEU A 256 0.67 17.61 5.02
CA LEU A 256 0.53 18.72 5.96
C LEU A 256 0.31 20.07 5.26
N SER A 257 1.01 20.31 4.15
CA SER A 257 0.94 21.60 3.43
C SER A 257 -0.35 21.77 2.64
N THR A 258 -0.94 20.69 2.13
CA THR A 258 -2.10 20.75 1.21
C THR A 258 -3.44 20.58 1.89
N GLN A 259 -3.48 20.21 3.18
CA GLN A 259 -4.73 20.00 3.91
C GLN A 259 -5.66 21.23 3.81
N LYS A 260 -5.13 22.42 4.07
CA LYS A 260 -5.91 23.68 3.97
C LYS A 260 -6.47 23.95 2.57
N LEU A 261 -5.75 23.54 1.51
CA LEU A 261 -6.19 23.69 0.13
C LEU A 261 -7.28 22.67 -0.24
N ILE A 262 -7.20 21.48 0.33
CA ILE A 262 -8.24 20.43 0.20
C ILE A 262 -9.52 20.93 0.85
N ASP A 263 -9.44 21.48 2.07
CA ASP A 263 -10.58 22.02 2.80
C ASP A 263 -11.20 23.24 2.10
N ALA A 264 -10.37 24.05 1.42
CA ALA A 264 -10.80 25.18 0.57
C ALA A 264 -11.40 24.75 -0.79
N GLY A 265 -11.50 23.44 -1.07
CA GLY A 265 -12.10 22.93 -2.29
C GLY A 265 -11.27 23.09 -3.56
N LYS A 266 -9.96 23.39 -3.47
CA LYS A 266 -9.06 23.58 -4.62
C LYS A 266 -8.58 22.25 -5.22
N HIS A 267 -9.47 21.26 -5.33
CA HIS A 267 -9.14 19.88 -5.70
C HIS A 267 -8.49 19.76 -7.08
N ARG A 268 -8.99 20.49 -8.09
CA ARG A 268 -8.44 20.46 -9.46
C ARG A 268 -6.98 20.90 -9.50
N ALA A 269 -6.68 22.05 -8.88
CA ALA A 269 -5.31 22.58 -8.87
C ALA A 269 -4.33 21.58 -8.21
N LEU A 270 -4.75 20.92 -7.13
CA LEU A 270 -3.94 19.93 -6.43
C LEU A 270 -3.71 18.68 -7.29
N VAL A 271 -4.72 18.18 -8.01
CA VAL A 271 -4.54 17.04 -8.92
C VAL A 271 -3.56 17.39 -10.03
N TYR A 272 -3.73 18.53 -10.72
CA TYR A 272 -2.82 18.92 -11.80
C TYR A 272 -1.40 19.17 -11.30
N LEU A 273 -1.23 19.83 -10.16
CA LEU A 273 0.08 20.03 -9.53
C LEU A 273 0.78 18.69 -9.26
N SER A 274 0.05 17.74 -8.68
CA SER A 274 0.59 16.41 -8.41
C SER A 274 0.98 15.67 -9.68
N LEU A 275 0.13 15.73 -10.72
CA LEU A 275 0.41 15.07 -12.00
C LEU A 275 1.65 15.65 -12.68
N VAL A 276 1.80 16.97 -12.68
CA VAL A 276 2.99 17.64 -13.23
C VAL A 276 4.25 17.19 -12.49
N ILE A 277 4.23 17.19 -11.16
CA ILE A 277 5.34 16.74 -10.34
C ILE A 277 5.69 15.27 -10.64
N LEU A 278 4.68 14.40 -10.69
CA LEU A 278 4.88 12.97 -10.93
C LEU A 278 5.39 12.68 -12.34
N VAL A 279 4.85 13.33 -13.37
CA VAL A 279 5.34 13.20 -14.75
C VAL A 279 6.77 13.69 -14.85
N ALA A 280 7.09 14.88 -14.31
CA ALA A 280 8.44 15.41 -14.29
C ALA A 280 9.42 14.46 -13.57
N THR A 281 8.99 13.87 -12.45
CA THR A 281 9.80 12.90 -11.72
C THR A 281 10.05 11.64 -12.56
N MET A 282 9.05 11.08 -13.24
CA MET A 282 9.25 9.90 -14.10
C MET A 282 10.19 10.20 -15.27
N VAL A 283 10.02 11.35 -15.91
CA VAL A 283 10.91 11.79 -17.02
C VAL A 283 12.34 12.01 -16.50
N SER A 284 12.51 12.49 -15.28
CA SER A 284 13.85 12.71 -14.68
C SER A 284 14.68 11.43 -14.56
N TYR A 285 14.06 10.25 -14.45
CA TYR A 285 14.77 8.97 -14.42
C TYR A 285 15.59 8.68 -15.69
N LEU A 286 15.28 9.33 -16.84
CA LEU A 286 16.11 9.26 -18.04
C LEU A 286 17.53 9.79 -17.81
N PHE A 287 17.66 10.79 -16.93
CA PHE A 287 18.90 11.49 -16.63
C PHE A 287 19.50 11.08 -15.29
N LEU A 288 18.99 9.99 -14.68
CA LEU A 288 19.46 9.53 -13.38
C LEU A 288 20.90 9.07 -13.45
N SER A 289 21.80 9.81 -12.77
CA SER A 289 23.23 9.54 -12.75
C SER A 289 23.87 9.69 -11.37
N THR A 290 23.19 10.32 -10.41
CA THR A 290 23.76 10.61 -9.09
C THR A 290 22.82 10.19 -7.95
N GLY A 291 23.39 9.88 -6.79
CA GLY A 291 22.60 9.56 -5.60
C GLY A 291 21.70 10.71 -5.14
N VAL A 292 22.18 11.96 -5.25
CA VAL A 292 21.37 13.15 -4.92
C VAL A 292 20.13 13.24 -5.81
N HIS A 293 20.29 12.97 -7.12
CA HIS A 293 19.16 12.93 -8.05
C HIS A 293 18.14 11.86 -7.62
N LEU A 294 18.60 10.65 -7.26
CA LEU A 294 17.72 9.57 -6.75
C LEU A 294 16.94 10.01 -5.51
N LEU A 295 17.60 10.68 -4.54
CA LEU A 295 16.95 11.18 -3.33
C LEU A 295 15.92 12.26 -3.62
N LEU A 296 16.24 13.21 -4.51
CA LEU A 296 15.29 14.25 -4.95
C LEU A 296 14.09 13.65 -5.68
N ALA A 297 14.33 12.66 -6.55
CA ALA A 297 13.24 11.92 -7.21
C ALA A 297 12.32 11.25 -6.17
N GLY A 298 12.88 10.69 -5.09
CA GLY A 298 12.11 10.16 -3.95
C GLY A 298 11.24 11.22 -3.29
N VAL A 299 11.78 12.41 -2.98
CA VAL A 299 11.03 13.52 -2.37
C VAL A 299 9.87 13.95 -3.27
N PHE A 300 10.13 14.25 -4.54
CA PHE A 300 9.10 14.74 -5.47
C PHE A 300 8.04 13.66 -5.76
N PHE A 301 8.44 12.42 -5.89
CA PHE A 301 7.52 11.30 -6.02
C PHE A 301 6.61 11.19 -4.79
N GLY A 302 7.20 11.32 -3.59
CA GLY A 302 6.47 11.36 -2.34
C GLY A 302 5.49 12.54 -2.26
N VAL A 303 5.90 13.74 -2.67
CA VAL A 303 5.02 14.94 -2.72
C VAL A 303 3.82 14.68 -3.60
N GLY A 304 4.01 14.16 -4.82
CA GLY A 304 2.91 13.87 -5.73
C GLY A 304 1.88 12.91 -5.14
N TYR A 305 2.32 11.77 -4.60
CA TYR A 305 1.42 10.79 -3.98
C TYR A 305 0.83 11.25 -2.65
N GLY A 306 1.58 12.03 -1.88
CA GLY A 306 1.09 12.58 -0.63
C GLY A 306 -0.09 13.55 -0.82
N ILE A 307 -0.25 14.13 -2.01
CA ILE A 307 -1.41 14.93 -2.41
C ILE A 307 -2.52 14.04 -2.98
N LEU A 308 -2.21 13.20 -3.98
CA LEU A 308 -3.22 12.41 -4.71
C LEU A 308 -3.97 11.42 -3.83
N GLN A 309 -3.24 10.68 -3.00
CA GLN A 309 -3.79 9.59 -2.21
C GLN A 309 -4.91 10.06 -1.26
N PRO A 310 -4.67 11.04 -0.36
CA PRO A 310 -5.73 11.51 0.53
C PRO A 310 -6.84 12.25 -0.20
N LEU A 311 -6.53 12.92 -1.31
CA LEU A 311 -7.51 13.65 -2.10
C LEU A 311 -8.53 12.70 -2.74
N PHE A 312 -8.09 11.66 -3.44
CA PHE A 312 -9.00 10.65 -4.02
C PHE A 312 -9.76 9.86 -2.95
N GLN A 313 -9.11 9.55 -1.83
CA GLN A 313 -9.78 8.92 -0.69
C GLN A 313 -10.88 9.82 -0.13
N SER A 314 -10.67 11.16 -0.09
CA SER A 314 -11.69 12.12 0.34
C SER A 314 -12.86 12.19 -0.64
N PHE A 315 -12.65 12.03 -1.95
CA PHE A 315 -13.73 11.93 -2.94
C PHE A 315 -14.62 10.73 -2.65
N VAL A 316 -14.03 9.56 -2.42
CA VAL A 316 -14.78 8.33 -2.12
C VAL A 316 -15.54 8.46 -0.80
N THR A 317 -14.87 8.87 0.27
CA THR A 317 -15.50 8.95 1.60
C THR A 317 -16.54 10.08 1.71
N GLY A 318 -16.29 11.19 1.04
CA GLY A 318 -17.17 12.37 1.04
C GLY A 318 -18.46 12.20 0.22
N THR A 319 -18.45 11.26 -0.75
CA THR A 319 -19.63 10.96 -1.60
C THR A 319 -20.35 9.68 -1.18
N THR A 320 -19.86 8.98 -0.15
CA THR A 320 -20.43 7.69 0.28
C THR A 320 -21.19 7.83 1.61
N PRO A 321 -22.45 7.31 1.69
CA PRO A 321 -23.20 7.25 2.95
C PRO A 321 -22.46 6.48 4.04
N GLY A 322 -22.60 6.92 5.30
CA GLY A 322 -21.87 6.38 6.45
C GLY A 322 -21.80 4.85 6.54
N PRO A 323 -22.92 4.12 6.44
CA PRO A 323 -22.92 2.65 6.53
C PRO A 323 -22.15 1.94 5.41
N LYS A 324 -22.01 2.56 4.23
CA LYS A 324 -21.32 1.98 3.05
C LYS A 324 -19.87 2.41 2.89
N ARG A 325 -19.35 3.31 3.76
CA ARG A 325 -17.97 3.83 3.66
C ARG A 325 -16.89 2.75 3.71
N GLY A 326 -17.11 1.70 4.50
CA GLY A 326 -16.15 0.59 4.58
C GLY A 326 -15.99 -0.13 3.25
N VAL A 327 -17.11 -0.51 2.62
CA VAL A 327 -17.10 -1.19 1.31
C VAL A 327 -16.59 -0.27 0.20
N ALA A 328 -16.97 1.01 0.22
CA ALA A 328 -16.47 2.00 -0.75
C ALA A 328 -14.95 2.17 -0.67
N ASN A 329 -14.41 2.25 0.56
CA ASN A 329 -12.97 2.34 0.77
C ASN A 329 -12.25 1.03 0.35
N ALA A 330 -12.83 -0.14 0.63
CA ALA A 330 -12.29 -1.42 0.17
C ALA A 330 -12.26 -1.50 -1.36
N THR A 331 -13.34 -1.05 -2.04
CA THR A 331 -13.40 -0.96 -3.50
C THR A 331 -12.31 -0.01 -4.04
N TYR A 332 -12.14 1.14 -3.41
CA TYR A 332 -11.09 2.09 -3.79
C TYR A 332 -9.69 1.51 -3.61
N MET A 333 -9.43 0.76 -2.52
CA MET A 333 -8.14 0.13 -2.27
C MET A 333 -7.75 -0.93 -3.32
N LEU A 334 -8.71 -1.52 -4.04
CA LEU A 334 -8.40 -2.41 -5.18
C LEU A 334 -7.58 -1.70 -6.26
N SER A 335 -7.74 -0.37 -6.43
CA SER A 335 -6.93 0.41 -7.37
C SER A 335 -5.43 0.29 -7.13
N TYR A 336 -5.02 0.21 -5.86
CA TYR A 336 -3.61 0.05 -5.48
C TYR A 336 -3.08 -1.31 -5.89
N ASP A 337 -3.79 -2.37 -5.53
CA ASP A 337 -3.35 -3.73 -5.82
C ASP A 337 -3.29 -3.98 -7.34
N VAL A 338 -4.31 -3.53 -8.09
CA VAL A 338 -4.37 -3.68 -9.55
C VAL A 338 -3.31 -2.81 -10.22
N GLY A 339 -3.22 -1.53 -9.87
CA GLY A 339 -2.27 -0.60 -10.48
C GLY A 339 -0.82 -0.99 -10.21
N ILE A 340 -0.48 -1.35 -8.96
CA ILE A 340 0.86 -1.82 -8.60
C ILE A 340 1.20 -3.12 -9.35
N GLY A 341 0.26 -4.06 -9.45
CA GLY A 341 0.45 -5.30 -10.18
C GLY A 341 0.73 -5.06 -11.66
N ILE A 342 -0.10 -4.25 -12.33
CA ILE A 342 0.10 -3.88 -13.74
C ILE A 342 1.45 -3.16 -13.92
N GLY A 343 1.77 -2.20 -13.05
CA GLY A 343 3.02 -1.45 -13.11
C GLY A 343 4.26 -2.33 -12.98
N SER A 344 4.23 -3.28 -12.05
CA SER A 344 5.33 -4.24 -11.85
C SER A 344 5.50 -5.15 -13.06
N LEU A 345 4.42 -5.66 -13.64
CA LEU A 345 4.47 -6.51 -14.83
C LEU A 345 4.95 -5.75 -16.06
N LEU A 346 4.36 -4.56 -16.30
CA LEU A 346 4.72 -3.68 -17.41
C LEU A 346 6.21 -3.33 -17.37
N MET A 347 6.72 -2.97 -16.20
CA MET A 347 8.12 -2.61 -16.05
C MET A 347 9.07 -3.78 -16.29
N GLY A 348 8.67 -5.01 -15.92
CA GLY A 348 9.42 -6.21 -16.25
C GLY A 348 9.57 -6.42 -17.77
N CYS A 349 8.50 -6.18 -18.53
CA CYS A 349 8.54 -6.26 -19.99
C CYS A 349 9.36 -5.11 -20.61
N LEU A 350 9.22 -3.90 -20.09
CA LEU A 350 9.94 -2.73 -20.59
C LEU A 350 11.45 -2.81 -20.33
N GLN A 351 11.85 -3.37 -19.18
CA GLN A 351 13.25 -3.57 -18.84
C GLN A 351 13.99 -4.37 -19.92
N GLU A 352 13.37 -5.46 -20.41
CA GLU A 352 13.99 -6.34 -21.41
C GLU A 352 14.13 -5.67 -22.78
N SER A 353 13.16 -4.80 -23.17
CA SER A 353 13.09 -4.24 -24.53
C SER A 353 13.81 -2.90 -24.67
N ILE A 354 13.74 -2.02 -23.66
CA ILE A 354 14.19 -0.63 -23.78
C ILE A 354 14.98 -0.13 -22.56
N GLY A 355 15.17 -0.98 -21.55
CA GLY A 355 15.88 -0.65 -20.31
C GLY A 355 15.04 0.11 -19.29
N LEU A 356 15.52 0.14 -18.03
CA LEU A 356 14.76 0.65 -16.90
C LEU A 356 14.52 2.16 -16.95
N SER A 357 15.54 2.97 -17.29
CA SER A 357 15.40 4.42 -17.27
C SER A 357 14.32 4.91 -18.27
N VAL A 358 14.31 4.34 -19.48
CA VAL A 358 13.27 4.64 -20.48
C VAL A 358 11.93 4.06 -20.07
N GLY A 359 11.93 2.85 -19.51
CA GLY A 359 10.73 2.21 -18.96
C GLY A 359 10.03 3.09 -17.93
N PHE A 360 10.75 3.66 -16.96
CA PHE A 360 10.19 4.58 -15.97
C PHE A 360 9.57 5.81 -16.64
N ALA A 361 10.26 6.45 -17.58
CA ALA A 361 9.74 7.61 -18.29
C ALA A 361 8.44 7.28 -19.07
N LEU A 362 8.38 6.10 -19.71
CA LEU A 362 7.17 5.67 -20.43
C LEU A 362 5.98 5.41 -19.49
N THR A 363 6.22 4.97 -18.26
CA THR A 363 5.10 4.82 -17.30
C THR A 363 4.42 6.16 -16.99
N ALA A 364 5.07 7.31 -17.23
CA ALA A 364 4.44 8.63 -17.12
C ALA A 364 3.19 8.79 -17.99
N ILE A 365 3.08 8.03 -19.08
CA ILE A 365 1.88 8.00 -19.93
C ILE A 365 0.64 7.62 -19.11
N ALA A 366 0.78 6.75 -18.14
CA ALA A 366 -0.34 6.37 -17.28
C ALA A 366 -0.83 7.56 -16.42
N TYR A 367 0.06 8.46 -15.97
CA TYR A 367 -0.35 9.70 -15.31
C TYR A 367 -1.12 10.63 -16.26
N VAL A 368 -0.67 10.73 -17.52
CA VAL A 368 -1.35 11.54 -18.53
C VAL A 368 -2.76 10.98 -18.78
N ILE A 369 -2.88 9.67 -18.98
CA ILE A 369 -4.17 8.98 -19.14
C ILE A 369 -5.06 9.21 -17.91
N GLY A 370 -4.53 9.00 -16.72
CA GLY A 370 -5.25 9.26 -15.46
C GLY A 370 -5.69 10.73 -15.33
N GLY A 371 -4.87 11.68 -15.76
CA GLY A 371 -5.20 13.10 -15.82
C GLY A 371 -6.33 13.42 -16.81
N ILE A 372 -6.32 12.80 -17.98
CA ILE A 372 -7.40 12.92 -18.97
C ILE A 372 -8.71 12.35 -18.40
N ILE A 373 -8.68 11.14 -17.83
CA ILE A 373 -9.85 10.50 -17.20
C ILE A 373 -10.39 11.38 -16.08
N TYR A 374 -9.51 11.93 -15.24
CA TYR A 374 -9.91 12.84 -14.17
C TYR A 374 -10.64 14.08 -14.74
N THR A 375 -10.07 14.73 -15.71
CA THR A 375 -10.60 15.99 -16.29
C THR A 375 -11.93 15.79 -17.02
N THR A 376 -12.01 14.72 -17.82
CA THR A 376 -13.17 14.47 -18.68
C THR A 376 -14.35 13.86 -17.93
N TYR A 377 -14.08 12.99 -16.98
CA TYR A 377 -15.12 12.19 -16.33
C TYR A 377 -15.19 12.36 -14.80
N VAL A 378 -14.09 12.09 -14.07
CA VAL A 378 -14.12 11.94 -12.61
C VAL A 378 -14.47 13.25 -11.89
N ASP A 379 -13.95 14.38 -12.34
CA ASP A 379 -14.25 15.67 -11.72
C ASP A 379 -15.73 16.07 -11.91
N ARG A 380 -16.31 15.79 -13.08
CA ARG A 380 -17.75 16.02 -13.35
C ARG A 380 -18.62 15.11 -12.50
N TYR A 381 -18.22 13.82 -12.41
CA TYR A 381 -18.91 12.83 -11.60
C TYR A 381 -18.89 13.17 -10.12
N TYR A 382 -17.73 13.57 -9.58
CA TYR A 382 -17.60 14.02 -8.20
C TYR A 382 -18.50 15.22 -7.87
N ARG A 383 -18.54 16.22 -8.76
CA ARG A 383 -19.40 17.39 -8.59
C ARG A 383 -20.88 17.03 -8.59
N LYS A 384 -21.30 16.15 -9.50
CA LYS A 384 -22.69 15.67 -9.57
C LYS A 384 -23.08 15.00 -8.24
N LEU A 385 -22.28 14.07 -7.74
CA LEU A 385 -22.55 13.39 -6.47
C LEU A 385 -22.60 14.33 -5.25
N ARG A 386 -21.84 15.43 -5.29
CA ARG A 386 -21.83 16.41 -4.20
C ARG A 386 -23.03 17.36 -4.24
N MET A 387 -23.56 17.65 -5.42
CA MET A 387 -24.75 18.51 -5.59
C MET A 387 -26.06 17.78 -5.31
N GLU A 388 -26.09 16.46 -5.41
CA GLU A 388 -27.26 15.61 -5.17
C GLU A 388 -27.06 14.71 -3.92
N PRO A 389 -26.97 15.27 -2.70
CA PRO A 389 -26.67 14.47 -1.50
C PRO A 389 -27.79 13.50 -1.07
N GLY A 390 -28.89 13.37 -1.84
CA GLY A 390 -30.06 12.56 -1.50
C GLY A 390 -30.38 11.37 -2.41
N THR A 391 -29.76 11.20 -3.59
CA THR A 391 -30.20 10.21 -4.58
C THR A 391 -29.41 8.88 -4.58
N ALA A 392 -28.30 8.78 -3.85
CA ALA A 392 -27.51 7.54 -3.74
C ALA A 392 -28.08 6.52 -2.72
N GLY A 393 -29.22 6.81 -2.11
CA GLY A 393 -29.84 5.97 -1.04
C GLY A 393 -31.19 5.35 -1.37
N GLY A 394 -31.71 5.53 -2.57
CA GLY A 394 -33.05 5.10 -2.93
C GLY A 394 -33.12 4.27 -4.20
N GLN A 395 -32.67 3.02 -4.15
CA GLN A 395 -33.28 1.92 -4.90
C GLN A 395 -32.96 0.62 -4.16
N SER A 396 -34.02 0.06 -3.62
CA SER A 396 -34.28 -1.19 -2.92
C SER A 396 -33.38 -2.38 -3.26
#